data_ff5c12d88d3cc9f6ca183c99f7cb335c
#
_entry.id   ff5c12d88d3cc9f6ca183c99f7cb335c
#
_cell.length_a   1.000
_cell.length_b   1.000
_cell.length_c   1.000
_cell.angle_alpha   90.00
_cell.angle_beta   90.00
_cell.angle_gamma   90.00
#
_symmetry.space_group_name_H-M   'P 1'
#
loop_
_entity.id
_entity.type
_entity.pdbx_description
1 polymer ?
#
loop_
_entity_poly.entity_id
_entity_poly.type
_entity_poly.pdbx_seq_one_letter_code
_entity_poly.pdbx_strand_id
1 'polypeptide(L)'
;IRAILIALTIAGTAASAETLRLAATTSFNNSGLSDVLLPAIAQDTGLDVQLLVVGTGQAIWLGQSGDVDAILVHSKSAELAFVAAGYGSHRREIMYNDFVLIGPSGDPAQVRAATSAIEALQSIASAQATFVSRGDDSGTHRKEMALWTAADHEPADFAAWYREVGAGM
;
A
#
# COMPACT_ATOMS: atom_id res chain seq x y z
N ILE A 1 -58.89 39.07 23.92
CA ILE A 1 -58.41 37.79 23.36
C ILE A 1 -56.89 37.95 23.07
N ARG A 2 -56.03 37.34 23.91
CA ARG A 2 -54.56 37.34 23.72
C ARG A 2 -54.20 36.09 22.97
N ALA A 3 -53.68 36.24 21.74
CA ALA A 3 -53.10 35.16 20.95
C ALA A 3 -51.68 34.85 21.46
N ILE A 4 -51.46 33.61 21.91
CA ILE A 4 -50.12 33.08 22.29
C ILE A 4 -49.52 32.49 21.02
N LEU A 5 -48.46 33.10 20.54
CA LEU A 5 -47.65 32.58 19.41
C LEU A 5 -46.65 31.56 20.00
N ILE A 6 -46.84 30.29 19.75
CA ILE A 6 -45.86 29.22 20.10
C ILE A 6 -44.85 29.14 18.96
N ALA A 7 -43.64 29.62 19.20
CA ALA A 7 -42.51 29.43 18.26
C ALA A 7 -41.96 28.00 18.46
N LEU A 8 -42.17 27.13 17.47
CA LEU A 8 -41.61 25.80 17.44
C LEU A 8 -40.17 25.92 16.96
N THR A 9 -39.21 25.82 17.88
CA THR A 9 -37.77 25.74 17.55
C THR A 9 -37.44 24.32 17.11
N ILE A 10 -37.26 24.09 15.82
CA ILE A 10 -36.69 22.84 15.26
C ILE A 10 -35.20 22.84 15.59
N ALA A 11 -34.81 22.14 16.64
CA ALA A 11 -33.41 21.83 16.89
C ALA A 11 -32.96 20.82 15.85
N GLY A 12 -32.31 21.28 14.80
CA GLY A 12 -31.64 20.42 13.84
C GLY A 12 -30.52 19.66 14.56
N THR A 13 -30.66 18.36 14.71
CA THR A 13 -29.53 17.49 15.10
C THR A 13 -28.51 17.54 13.99
N ALA A 14 -27.37 18.18 14.22
CA ALA A 14 -26.22 18.04 13.34
C ALA A 14 -25.86 16.55 13.32
N ALA A 15 -26.09 15.88 12.20
CA ALA A 15 -25.58 14.54 12.00
C ALA A 15 -24.05 14.61 12.07
N SER A 16 -23.45 14.00 13.09
CA SER A 16 -22.01 13.82 13.15
C SER A 16 -21.61 12.92 11.97
N ALA A 17 -20.64 13.35 11.19
CA ALA A 17 -20.08 12.50 10.15
C ALA A 17 -19.58 11.20 10.80
N GLU A 18 -19.95 10.06 10.20
CA GLU A 18 -19.45 8.77 10.66
C GLU A 18 -17.96 8.69 10.29
N THR A 19 -17.13 8.34 11.28
CA THR A 19 -15.69 8.26 11.11
C THR A 19 -15.30 6.85 10.69
N LEU A 20 -14.49 6.73 9.61
CA LEU A 20 -13.91 5.48 9.16
C LEU A 20 -12.38 5.55 9.29
N ARG A 21 -11.79 4.68 10.10
CA ARG A 21 -10.34 4.55 10.27
C ARG A 21 -9.77 3.64 9.18
N LEU A 22 -8.93 4.18 8.31
CA LEU A 22 -8.32 3.47 7.19
C LEU A 22 -6.80 3.39 7.38
N ALA A 23 -6.25 2.18 7.54
CA ALA A 23 -4.82 1.99 7.45
C ALA A 23 -4.42 1.76 5.98
N ALA A 24 -3.56 2.62 5.45
CA ALA A 24 -3.08 2.53 4.09
C ALA A 24 -1.56 2.65 4.00
N THR A 25 -1.00 2.19 2.87
CA THR A 25 0.45 2.17 2.69
C THR A 25 1.03 3.54 2.35
N THR A 26 2.32 3.70 2.63
CA THR A 26 3.07 4.93 2.29
C THR A 26 3.03 5.23 0.80
N SER A 27 3.00 4.22 -0.07
CA SER A 27 2.89 4.39 -1.52
C SER A 27 1.55 5.02 -1.93
N PHE A 28 0.44 4.66 -1.27
CA PHE A 28 -0.85 5.29 -1.50
C PHE A 28 -0.81 6.78 -1.12
N ASN A 29 -0.27 7.10 0.05
CA ASN A 29 -0.15 8.49 0.49
C ASN A 29 0.82 9.31 -0.39
N ASN A 30 2.01 8.76 -0.69
CA ASN A 30 3.04 9.47 -1.47
C ASN A 30 2.66 9.67 -2.94
N SER A 31 1.69 8.92 -3.46
CA SER A 31 1.16 9.15 -4.81
C SER A 31 0.32 10.43 -4.92
N GLY A 32 -0.06 11.04 -3.80
CA GLY A 32 -0.99 12.17 -3.76
C GLY A 32 -2.46 11.79 -3.96
N LEU A 33 -2.75 10.48 -4.14
CA LEU A 33 -4.10 10.01 -4.39
C LEU A 33 -5.02 10.21 -3.18
N SER A 34 -4.49 10.12 -1.95
CA SER A 34 -5.21 10.41 -0.72
C SER A 34 -5.78 11.83 -0.70
N ASP A 35 -5.00 12.82 -1.18
CA ASP A 35 -5.40 14.23 -1.16
C ASP A 35 -6.60 14.53 -2.05
N VAL A 36 -6.81 13.69 -3.07
CA VAL A 36 -7.95 13.82 -4.00
C VAL A 36 -9.12 12.95 -3.57
N LEU A 37 -8.87 11.70 -3.15
CA LEU A 37 -9.92 10.74 -2.85
C LEU A 37 -10.64 11.02 -1.53
N LEU A 38 -9.91 11.41 -0.45
CA LEU A 38 -10.55 11.58 0.84
C LEU A 38 -11.59 12.71 0.85
N PRO A 39 -11.33 13.90 0.26
CA PRO A 39 -12.36 14.93 0.13
C PRO A 39 -13.55 14.49 -0.73
N ALA A 40 -13.30 13.74 -1.83
CA ALA A 40 -14.37 13.24 -2.68
C ALA A 40 -15.26 12.22 -1.94
N ILE A 41 -14.66 11.31 -1.18
CA ILE A 41 -15.41 10.35 -0.33
C ILE A 41 -16.27 11.11 0.69
N ALA A 42 -15.71 12.09 1.37
CA ALA A 42 -16.45 12.89 2.34
C ALA A 42 -17.64 13.61 1.69
N GLN A 43 -17.45 14.17 0.49
CA GLN A 43 -18.50 14.84 -0.27
C GLN A 43 -19.61 13.88 -0.71
N ASP A 44 -19.24 12.70 -1.23
CA ASP A 44 -20.17 11.75 -1.84
C ASP A 44 -20.92 10.90 -0.81
N THR A 45 -20.29 10.60 0.31
CA THR A 45 -20.80 9.62 1.29
C THR A 45 -21.11 10.22 2.66
N GLY A 46 -20.56 11.40 2.97
CA GLY A 46 -20.63 11.98 4.31
C GLY A 46 -19.69 11.33 5.34
N LEU A 47 -18.85 10.37 4.93
CA LEU A 47 -17.88 9.72 5.81
C LEU A 47 -16.64 10.60 6.03
N ASP A 48 -16.19 10.70 7.29
CA ASP A 48 -14.90 11.28 7.66
C ASP A 48 -13.84 10.17 7.71
N VAL A 49 -12.98 10.07 6.70
CA VAL A 49 -11.94 9.04 6.62
C VAL A 49 -10.68 9.49 7.33
N GLN A 50 -10.38 8.87 8.47
CA GLN A 50 -9.13 9.04 9.19
C GLN A 50 -8.07 8.09 8.64
N LEU A 51 -7.09 8.64 7.91
CA LEU A 51 -6.02 7.89 7.26
C LEU A 51 -4.85 7.66 8.23
N LEU A 52 -4.49 6.38 8.43
CA LEU A 52 -3.27 5.96 9.11
C LEU A 52 -2.26 5.46 8.06
N VAL A 53 -1.19 6.21 7.84
CA VAL A 53 -0.16 5.87 6.84
C VAL A 53 0.90 4.99 7.48
N VAL A 54 0.98 3.73 7.06
CA VAL A 54 1.85 2.70 7.65
C VAL A 54 2.38 1.74 6.58
N GLY A 55 3.26 0.81 6.96
CA GLY A 55 3.66 -0.30 6.08
C GLY A 55 2.58 -1.39 5.98
N THR A 56 2.64 -2.23 4.93
CA THR A 56 1.67 -3.32 4.71
C THR A 56 1.51 -4.23 5.94
N GLY A 57 2.62 -4.65 6.57
CA GLY A 57 2.57 -5.52 7.75
C GLY A 57 1.89 -4.85 8.94
N GLN A 58 2.18 -3.57 9.18
CA GLN A 58 1.57 -2.79 10.24
C GLN A 58 0.06 -2.57 9.99
N ALA A 59 -0.35 -2.29 8.73
CA ALA A 59 -1.76 -2.14 8.38
C ALA A 59 -2.55 -3.43 8.65
N ILE A 60 -1.98 -4.59 8.29
CA ILE A 60 -2.58 -5.90 8.56
C ILE A 60 -2.70 -6.13 10.06
N TRP A 61 -1.68 -5.84 10.83
CA TRP A 61 -1.71 -5.97 12.29
C TRP A 61 -2.78 -5.08 12.93
N LEU A 62 -2.90 -3.81 12.53
CA LEU A 62 -3.96 -2.90 12.99
C LEU A 62 -5.35 -3.44 12.68
N GLY A 63 -5.54 -4.03 11.48
CA GLY A 63 -6.80 -4.67 11.14
C GLY A 63 -7.09 -5.92 11.98
N GLN A 64 -6.08 -6.73 12.30
CA GLN A 64 -6.21 -7.91 13.18
C GLN A 64 -6.58 -7.51 14.61
N SER A 65 -6.03 -6.41 15.11
CA SER A 65 -6.32 -5.87 16.43
C SER A 65 -7.68 -5.18 16.52
N GLY A 66 -8.34 -4.88 15.40
CA GLY A 66 -9.58 -4.09 15.36
C GLY A 66 -9.38 -2.59 15.59
N ASP A 67 -8.14 -2.11 15.45
CA ASP A 67 -7.80 -0.69 15.63
C ASP A 67 -8.20 0.18 14.43
N VAL A 68 -8.50 -0.46 13.28
CA VAL A 68 -8.98 0.20 12.05
C VAL A 68 -10.17 -0.55 11.47
N ASP A 69 -11.01 0.19 10.74
CA ASP A 69 -12.25 -0.34 10.15
C ASP A 69 -11.99 -0.92 8.75
N ALA A 70 -10.93 -0.46 8.08
CA ALA A 70 -10.49 -0.95 6.76
C ALA A 70 -8.97 -0.87 6.60
N ILE A 71 -8.44 -1.72 5.73
CA ILE A 71 -7.03 -1.67 5.30
C ILE A 71 -6.96 -1.53 3.78
N LEU A 72 -6.04 -0.69 3.29
CA LEU A 72 -5.73 -0.51 1.87
C LEU A 72 -4.27 -0.83 1.64
N VAL A 73 -4.03 -2.04 1.16
CA VAL A 73 -2.68 -2.59 0.99
C VAL A 73 -2.53 -3.24 -0.38
N HIS A 74 -1.35 -3.70 -0.73
CA HIS A 74 -1.02 -4.25 -2.05
C HIS A 74 -0.26 -5.58 -1.99
N SER A 75 -0.63 -6.45 -1.04
CA SER A 75 -0.10 -7.81 -0.90
C SER A 75 -1.24 -8.82 -0.95
N LYS A 76 -1.61 -9.25 -2.16
CA LYS A 76 -2.77 -10.15 -2.38
C LYS A 76 -2.74 -11.42 -1.50
N SER A 77 -1.58 -12.04 -1.35
CA SER A 77 -1.44 -13.25 -0.52
C SER A 77 -1.72 -12.96 0.96
N ALA A 78 -1.19 -11.86 1.49
CA ALA A 78 -1.43 -11.45 2.88
C ALA A 78 -2.88 -11.02 3.11
N GLU A 79 -3.50 -10.34 2.14
CA GLU A 79 -4.91 -9.94 2.18
C GLU A 79 -5.84 -11.17 2.19
N LEU A 80 -5.55 -12.17 1.35
CA LEU A 80 -6.31 -13.41 1.33
C LEU A 80 -6.16 -14.20 2.64
N ALA A 81 -4.95 -14.26 3.21
CA ALA A 81 -4.71 -14.89 4.50
C ALA A 81 -5.46 -14.17 5.63
N PHE A 82 -5.49 -12.84 5.62
CA PHE A 82 -6.22 -12.01 6.57
C PHE A 82 -7.73 -12.32 6.57
N VAL A 83 -8.34 -12.40 5.40
CA VAL A 83 -9.77 -12.75 5.27
C VAL A 83 -10.02 -14.22 5.65
N ALA A 84 -9.17 -15.16 5.21
CA ALA A 84 -9.30 -16.58 5.55
C ALA A 84 -9.19 -16.83 7.06
N ALA A 85 -8.41 -16.04 7.78
CA ALA A 85 -8.30 -16.08 9.24
C ALA A 85 -9.48 -15.41 9.98
N GLY A 86 -10.46 -14.86 9.26
CA GLY A 86 -11.66 -14.25 9.83
C GLY A 86 -11.49 -12.80 10.34
N TYR A 87 -10.37 -12.15 10.05
CA TYR A 87 -10.12 -10.77 10.46
C TYR A 87 -10.81 -9.75 9.56
N GLY A 88 -11.15 -10.12 8.32
CA GLY A 88 -11.87 -9.28 7.38
C GLY A 88 -13.08 -9.99 6.79
N SER A 89 -14.15 -9.25 6.51
CA SER A 89 -15.39 -9.78 5.95
C SER A 89 -15.25 -10.13 4.47
N HIS A 90 -14.48 -9.33 3.72
CA HIS A 90 -14.24 -9.53 2.29
C HIS A 90 -13.03 -8.73 1.81
N ARG A 91 -12.51 -9.13 0.65
CA ARG A 91 -11.47 -8.43 -0.09
C ARG A 91 -12.03 -7.88 -1.39
N ARG A 92 -11.65 -6.66 -1.75
CA ARG A 92 -12.00 -6.07 -3.05
C ARG A 92 -10.75 -5.50 -3.72
N GLU A 93 -10.59 -5.79 -5.01
CA GLU A 93 -9.57 -5.12 -5.84
C GLU A 93 -10.10 -3.73 -6.20
N ILE A 94 -9.31 -2.69 -5.87
CA ILE A 94 -9.70 -1.29 -6.05
C ILE A 94 -8.93 -0.69 -7.22
N MET A 95 -7.61 -0.91 -7.24
CA MET A 95 -6.69 -0.39 -8.25
C MET A 95 -5.50 -1.33 -8.39
N TYR A 96 -4.71 -1.12 -9.41
CA TYR A 96 -3.40 -1.74 -9.58
C TYR A 96 -2.33 -0.67 -9.80
N ASN A 97 -1.10 -1.02 -9.51
CA ASN A 97 0.10 -0.29 -9.90
C ASN A 97 1.17 -1.28 -10.32
N ASP A 98 2.09 -0.82 -11.16
CA ASP A 98 3.18 -1.65 -11.63
C ASP A 98 4.43 -1.47 -10.77
N PHE A 99 5.21 -2.56 -10.63
CA PHE A 99 6.59 -2.48 -10.18
C PHE A 99 7.49 -2.31 -11.39
N VAL A 100 8.50 -1.47 -11.27
CA VAL A 100 9.45 -1.19 -12.34
C VAL A 100 10.89 -1.35 -11.85
N LEU A 101 11.77 -1.79 -12.74
CA LEU A 101 13.21 -1.70 -12.55
C LEU A 101 13.69 -0.43 -13.24
N ILE A 102 14.36 0.43 -12.49
CA ILE A 102 14.97 1.66 -13.00
C ILE A 102 16.47 1.59 -12.83
N GLY A 103 17.20 2.16 -13.79
CA GLY A 103 18.66 2.13 -13.78
C GLY A 103 19.27 3.17 -14.72
N PRO A 104 20.62 3.22 -14.81
CA PRO A 104 21.31 4.16 -15.66
C PRO A 104 21.03 3.90 -17.15
N SER A 105 21.10 4.96 -17.96
CA SER A 105 20.82 4.89 -19.40
C SER A 105 21.76 3.94 -20.16
N GLY A 106 22.98 3.70 -19.64
CA GLY A 106 23.97 2.79 -20.22
C GLY A 106 23.64 1.31 -20.07
N ASP A 107 22.64 0.96 -19.28
CA ASP A 107 22.12 -0.40 -19.09
C ASP A 107 23.21 -1.47 -18.93
N PRO A 108 24.07 -1.40 -17.90
CA PRO A 108 25.25 -2.26 -17.78
C PRO A 108 24.90 -3.76 -17.65
N ALA A 109 23.71 -4.09 -17.20
CA ALA A 109 23.22 -5.45 -17.09
C ALA A 109 22.33 -5.89 -18.27
N GLN A 110 22.16 -5.04 -19.29
CA GLN A 110 21.33 -5.31 -20.47
C GLN A 110 19.86 -5.65 -20.12
N VAL A 111 19.33 -5.03 -19.10
CA VAL A 111 17.97 -5.27 -18.55
C VAL A 111 16.89 -4.97 -19.60
N ARG A 112 17.15 -4.02 -20.51
CA ARG A 112 16.19 -3.65 -21.58
C ARG A 112 15.93 -4.78 -22.57
N ALA A 113 16.84 -5.73 -22.70
CA ALA A 113 16.68 -6.88 -23.57
C ALA A 113 15.83 -8.00 -22.93
N ALA A 114 15.63 -7.94 -21.61
CA ALA A 114 14.86 -8.93 -20.88
C ALA A 114 13.38 -8.87 -21.23
N THR A 115 12.75 -10.03 -21.36
CA THR A 115 11.31 -10.18 -21.65
C THR A 115 10.46 -10.31 -20.40
N SER A 116 11.10 -10.49 -19.25
CA SER A 116 10.44 -10.61 -17.94
C SER A 116 11.30 -9.99 -16.82
N ALA A 117 10.67 -9.69 -15.70
CA ALA A 117 11.39 -9.23 -14.51
C ALA A 117 12.36 -10.28 -13.97
N ILE A 118 12.05 -11.56 -14.11
CA ILE A 118 12.92 -12.67 -13.70
C ILE A 118 14.19 -12.66 -14.53
N GLU A 119 14.07 -12.61 -15.85
CA GLU A 119 15.20 -12.54 -16.77
C GLU A 119 16.06 -11.29 -16.54
N ALA A 120 15.44 -10.16 -16.27
CA ALA A 120 16.13 -8.92 -15.91
C ALA A 120 16.97 -9.07 -14.63
N LEU A 121 16.43 -9.70 -13.59
CA LEU A 121 17.14 -9.97 -12.35
C LEU A 121 18.29 -10.96 -12.54
N GLN A 122 18.10 -12.02 -13.34
CA GLN A 122 19.16 -12.95 -13.71
C GLN A 122 20.32 -12.24 -14.45
N SER A 123 19.99 -11.31 -15.35
CA SER A 123 20.99 -10.49 -16.05
C SER A 123 21.77 -9.60 -15.08
N ILE A 124 21.09 -8.97 -14.11
CA ILE A 124 21.71 -8.15 -13.07
C ILE A 124 22.66 -9.00 -12.20
N ALA A 125 22.23 -10.17 -11.76
CA ALA A 125 23.05 -11.08 -10.95
C ALA A 125 24.27 -11.58 -11.73
N SER A 126 24.09 -12.00 -12.99
CA SER A 126 25.16 -12.48 -13.85
C SER A 126 26.21 -11.40 -14.14
N ALA A 127 25.79 -10.16 -14.33
CA ALA A 127 26.68 -9.02 -14.54
C ALA A 127 27.26 -8.47 -13.24
N GLN A 128 26.76 -8.92 -12.07
CA GLN A 128 27.04 -8.33 -10.76
C GLN A 128 26.88 -6.79 -10.76
N ALA A 129 25.89 -6.31 -11.53
CA ALA A 129 25.60 -4.90 -11.62
C ALA A 129 24.98 -4.42 -10.30
N THR A 130 25.36 -3.22 -9.84
CA THR A 130 24.85 -2.70 -8.57
C THR A 130 23.32 -2.69 -8.56
N PHE A 131 22.74 -3.41 -7.63
CA PHE A 131 21.32 -3.45 -7.37
C PHE A 131 21.04 -2.83 -6.00
N VAL A 132 20.01 -1.99 -5.92
CA VAL A 132 19.60 -1.33 -4.67
C VAL A 132 18.24 -1.86 -4.27
N SER A 133 18.24 -2.64 -3.20
CA SER A 133 17.06 -3.16 -2.54
C SER A 133 16.53 -2.19 -1.50
N ARG A 134 15.25 -2.23 -1.27
CA ARG A 134 14.66 -1.49 -0.13
C ARG A 134 15.08 -2.05 1.22
N GLY A 135 15.19 -3.36 1.38
CA GLY A 135 15.60 -4.01 2.64
C GLY A 135 14.76 -3.62 3.86
N ASP A 136 13.45 -3.29 3.69
CA ASP A 136 12.60 -2.67 4.73
C ASP A 136 11.32 -3.47 5.04
N ASP A 137 11.22 -4.70 4.57
CA ASP A 137 10.04 -5.57 4.68
C ASP A 137 8.73 -4.95 4.14
N SER A 138 8.81 -3.92 3.29
CA SER A 138 7.66 -3.34 2.60
C SER A 138 7.06 -4.30 1.57
N GLY A 139 5.90 -3.96 1.03
CA GLY A 139 5.30 -4.69 -0.09
C GLY A 139 6.20 -4.74 -1.32
N THR A 140 6.99 -3.69 -1.58
CA THR A 140 7.99 -3.65 -2.66
C THR A 140 9.14 -4.61 -2.38
N HIS A 141 9.68 -4.62 -1.16
CA HIS A 141 10.74 -5.54 -0.77
C HIS A 141 10.26 -7.00 -0.85
N ARG A 142 9.08 -7.29 -0.34
CA ARG A 142 8.50 -8.66 -0.45
C ARG A 142 8.30 -9.11 -1.89
N LYS A 143 7.90 -8.20 -2.79
CA LYS A 143 7.80 -8.51 -4.22
C LYS A 143 9.16 -8.75 -4.85
N GLU A 144 10.16 -7.96 -4.50
CA GLU A 144 11.54 -8.14 -4.91
C GLU A 144 12.07 -9.52 -4.51
N MET A 145 11.92 -9.90 -3.21
CA MET A 145 12.35 -11.19 -2.69
C MET A 145 11.71 -12.36 -3.46
N ALA A 146 10.39 -12.27 -3.70
CA ALA A 146 9.69 -13.29 -4.48
C ALA A 146 10.20 -13.40 -5.93
N LEU A 147 10.64 -12.31 -6.54
CA LEU A 147 11.22 -12.30 -7.88
C LEU A 147 12.64 -12.86 -7.89
N TRP A 148 13.47 -12.59 -6.86
CA TRP A 148 14.79 -13.19 -6.71
C TRP A 148 14.69 -14.71 -6.55
N THR A 149 13.81 -15.19 -5.67
CA THR A 149 13.56 -16.64 -5.51
C THR A 149 13.09 -17.27 -6.83
N ALA A 150 12.20 -16.59 -7.58
CA ALA A 150 11.75 -17.07 -8.89
C ALA A 150 12.86 -17.04 -9.98
N ALA A 151 13.91 -16.25 -9.77
CA ALA A 151 15.10 -16.19 -10.61
C ALA A 151 16.17 -17.21 -10.19
N ASP A 152 15.87 -18.12 -9.25
CA ASP A 152 16.78 -19.08 -8.65
C ASP A 152 17.97 -18.44 -7.91
N HIS A 153 17.73 -17.30 -7.28
CA HIS A 153 18.71 -16.58 -6.48
C HIS A 153 18.20 -16.28 -5.07
N GLU A 154 19.07 -16.39 -4.08
CA GLU A 154 18.80 -16.00 -2.71
C GLU A 154 19.66 -14.78 -2.33
N PRO A 155 19.07 -13.63 -1.97
CA PRO A 155 19.82 -12.41 -1.66
C PRO A 155 20.88 -12.55 -0.56
N ALA A 156 20.69 -13.50 0.37
CA ALA A 156 21.68 -13.80 1.41
C ALA A 156 23.05 -14.26 0.83
N ASP A 157 23.07 -14.77 -0.40
CA ASP A 157 24.26 -15.24 -1.08
C ASP A 157 24.92 -14.15 -1.95
N PHE A 158 24.33 -12.95 -2.00
CA PHE A 158 24.80 -11.88 -2.86
C PHE A 158 26.02 -11.18 -2.29
N ALA A 159 26.93 -10.80 -3.18
CA ALA A 159 28.11 -10.02 -2.88
C ALA A 159 27.82 -8.51 -2.78
N ALA A 160 28.86 -7.69 -2.72
CA ALA A 160 28.78 -6.23 -2.52
C ALA A 160 28.00 -5.45 -3.59
N TRP A 161 27.60 -6.09 -4.70
CA TRP A 161 26.78 -5.47 -5.74
C TRP A 161 25.31 -5.34 -5.35
N TYR A 162 24.82 -6.16 -4.42
CA TYR A 162 23.48 -6.06 -3.84
C TYR A 162 23.55 -5.22 -2.57
N ARG A 163 22.75 -4.17 -2.48
CA ARG A 163 22.78 -3.20 -1.39
C ARG A 163 21.39 -2.94 -0.85
N GLU A 164 21.18 -3.25 0.39
CA GLU A 164 19.98 -2.89 1.11
C GLU A 164 20.11 -1.49 1.71
N VAL A 165 19.11 -0.63 1.48
CA VAL A 165 19.16 0.76 1.97
C VAL A 165 18.24 1.00 3.16
N GLY A 166 17.31 0.10 3.46
CA GLY A 166 16.42 0.19 4.63
C GLY A 166 15.48 1.39 4.62
N ALA A 167 15.27 2.00 3.45
CA ALA A 167 14.51 3.23 3.32
C ALA A 167 13.30 3.06 2.39
N GLY A 168 12.20 3.69 2.77
CA GLY A 168 11.03 3.84 1.92
C GLY A 168 11.31 4.71 0.68
N MET A 169 10.43 4.61 -0.33
CA MET A 169 10.44 5.52 -1.47
C MET A 169 10.00 6.91 -1.07
#